data_0b4cf6a3162495a1d496b272e816497b
#
_entry.id   0b4cf6a3162495a1d496b272e816497b
#
_cell.length_a   1.000
_cell.length_b   1.000
_cell.length_c   1.000
_cell.angle_alpha   90.00
_cell.angle_beta   90.00
_cell.angle_gamma   90.00
#
_symmetry.space_group_name_H-M   'P 1'
#
loop_
_entity.id
_entity.type
_entity.pdbx_description
1 polymer ?
#
loop_
_entity_poly.entity_id
_entity_poly.type
_entity_poly.pdbx_seq_one_letter_code
_entity_poly.pdbx_strand_id
1 'polypeptide(L)'
;MMKINVYSEKSGNFASDSKKKPMIIIESKKKKLETLKKEYPDAMIIDVTSHAQDEFVKFSPFYPNGGIPVPFTEGLVAVSVEGIWQGLKVFENVDIDTSLFSKRDMKNMKRTTRKYGPIRGHRKGVRGEELLGYLTARKLIYLPCYKWVLENKLQKLVTAIRVISKNKPVVLLDYNTNPDVYNPKSPLSHASLIKAYIEGNYPE
;
A
#
# COMPACT_ATOMS: atom_id res chain seq x y z
N MET A 1 33.59 57.63 12.34
CA MET A 1 33.00 56.75 13.38
C MET A 1 31.64 56.29 12.87
N MET A 2 31.60 55.11 12.31
CA MET A 2 30.44 54.53 11.60
C MET A 2 29.67 53.67 12.60
N LYS A 3 28.38 53.99 12.86
CA LYS A 3 27.53 53.20 13.76
C LYS A 3 26.98 51.99 13.00
N ILE A 4 27.26 50.82 13.50
CA ILE A 4 26.73 49.54 12.99
C ILE A 4 25.36 49.33 13.64
N ASN A 5 24.30 49.26 12.82
CA ASN A 5 22.94 48.92 13.24
C ASN A 5 22.82 47.38 13.27
N VAL A 6 22.60 46.81 14.45
CA VAL A 6 22.30 45.39 14.65
C VAL A 6 20.81 45.20 14.38
N TYR A 7 20.49 44.51 13.29
CA TYR A 7 19.14 44.03 13.03
C TYR A 7 18.84 42.82 13.95
N SER A 8 17.84 43.00 14.80
CA SER A 8 17.23 41.97 15.62
C SER A 8 16.52 40.96 14.69
N GLU A 9 17.02 39.72 14.61
CA GLU A 9 16.32 38.63 13.99
C GLU A 9 15.10 38.28 14.84
N LYS A 10 13.92 38.42 14.26
CA LYS A 10 12.67 37.92 14.82
C LYS A 10 12.72 36.38 14.77
N SER A 11 12.78 35.75 15.93
CA SER A 11 12.55 34.32 16.11
C SER A 11 11.15 33.98 15.62
N GLY A 12 11.08 33.43 14.40
CA GLY A 12 9.86 32.88 13.84
C GLY A 12 9.43 31.65 14.68
N ASN A 13 8.19 31.67 15.15
CA ASN A 13 7.55 30.61 15.88
C ASN A 13 7.50 29.29 15.06
N PHE A 14 8.41 28.37 15.33
CA PHE A 14 8.44 27.00 14.77
C PHE A 14 7.51 26.00 15.51
N ALA A 15 6.55 26.48 16.31
CA ALA A 15 5.83 25.63 17.28
C ALA A 15 4.34 25.38 16.97
N SER A 16 3.87 25.41 15.69
CA SER A 16 2.44 25.10 15.43
C SER A 16 2.14 24.06 14.34
N ASP A 17 3.14 23.45 13.73
CA ASP A 17 2.93 22.62 12.52
C ASP A 17 2.66 21.12 12.78
N SER A 18 2.72 20.66 14.04
CA SER A 18 2.57 19.24 14.39
C SER A 18 1.13 18.74 14.56
N LYS A 19 0.11 19.60 14.45
CA LYS A 19 -1.29 19.29 14.83
C LYS A 19 -2.29 19.19 13.67
N LYS A 20 -1.94 19.55 12.45
CA LYS A 20 -2.89 19.42 11.33
C LYS A 20 -3.04 17.94 10.93
N LYS A 21 -4.29 17.44 11.00
CA LYS A 21 -4.63 16.09 10.54
C LYS A 21 -4.42 16.00 9.02
N PRO A 22 -3.79 14.93 8.49
CA PRO A 22 -3.65 14.72 7.06
C PRO A 22 -5.00 14.69 6.34
N MET A 23 -5.09 15.36 5.19
CA MET A 23 -6.27 15.37 4.35
C MET A 23 -6.08 14.40 3.18
N ILE A 24 -6.40 13.12 3.38
CA ILE A 24 -6.24 12.07 2.37
C ILE A 24 -7.60 11.50 2.00
N ILE A 25 -7.89 11.52 0.71
CA ILE A 25 -9.13 11.04 0.08
C ILE A 25 -8.78 9.85 -0.80
N ILE A 26 -9.64 8.83 -0.83
CA ILE A 26 -9.48 7.67 -1.70
C ILE A 26 -10.52 7.75 -2.80
N GLU A 27 -10.06 7.65 -4.05
CA GLU A 27 -10.94 7.69 -5.22
C GLU A 27 -10.64 6.56 -6.20
N SER A 28 -11.66 6.21 -6.99
CA SER A 28 -11.51 5.18 -8.00
C SER A 28 -10.66 5.66 -9.16
N LYS A 29 -9.63 4.90 -9.53
CA LYS A 29 -8.82 5.11 -10.73
C LYS A 29 -9.64 5.12 -12.02
N LYS A 30 -10.86 4.58 -12.01
CA LYS A 30 -11.77 4.60 -13.17
C LYS A 30 -12.44 5.95 -13.39
N LYS A 31 -12.41 6.84 -12.37
CA LYS A 31 -12.93 8.20 -12.46
C LYS A 31 -12.05 9.05 -13.39
N LYS A 32 -12.65 9.82 -14.27
CA LYS A 32 -11.92 10.69 -15.21
C LYS A 32 -11.15 11.77 -14.46
N LEU A 33 -9.94 12.09 -14.92
CA LEU A 33 -9.09 13.10 -14.27
C LEU A 33 -9.75 14.49 -14.22
N GLU A 34 -10.50 14.86 -15.28
CA GLU A 34 -11.25 16.13 -15.33
C GLU A 34 -12.33 16.20 -14.24
N THR A 35 -13.02 15.06 -13.98
CA THR A 35 -14.01 14.97 -12.90
C THR A 35 -13.34 15.13 -11.54
N LEU A 36 -12.20 14.46 -11.33
CA LEU A 36 -11.44 14.58 -10.09
C LEU A 36 -10.93 16.01 -9.86
N LYS A 37 -10.41 16.68 -10.89
CA LYS A 37 -9.97 18.08 -10.78
C LYS A 37 -11.12 19.05 -10.51
N LYS A 38 -12.31 18.76 -11.01
CA LYS A 38 -13.51 19.55 -10.73
C LYS A 38 -14.02 19.36 -9.30
N GLU A 39 -13.99 18.13 -8.80
CA GLU A 39 -14.42 17.80 -7.43
C GLU A 39 -13.39 18.22 -6.36
N TYR A 40 -12.10 18.16 -6.71
CA TYR A 40 -10.99 18.45 -5.81
C TYR A 40 -9.99 19.42 -6.46
N PRO A 41 -10.37 20.70 -6.69
CA PRO A 41 -9.58 21.66 -7.49
C PRO A 41 -8.18 21.90 -6.93
N ASP A 42 -8.03 21.88 -5.60
CA ASP A 42 -6.76 22.17 -4.92
C ASP A 42 -5.99 20.91 -4.53
N ALA A 43 -6.52 19.72 -4.85
CA ALA A 43 -5.92 18.47 -4.42
C ALA A 43 -4.73 18.06 -5.30
N MET A 44 -3.75 17.42 -4.67
CA MET A 44 -2.76 16.63 -5.40
C MET A 44 -3.32 15.25 -5.67
N ILE A 45 -3.46 14.89 -6.95
CA ILE A 45 -3.95 13.59 -7.38
C ILE A 45 -2.76 12.66 -7.61
N ILE A 46 -2.70 11.53 -6.90
CA ILE A 46 -1.60 10.56 -6.95
C ILE A 46 -2.17 9.20 -7.32
N ASP A 47 -1.66 8.62 -8.40
CA ASP A 47 -1.96 7.25 -8.80
C ASP A 47 -1.01 6.29 -8.06
N VAL A 48 -1.55 5.43 -7.20
CA VAL A 48 -0.77 4.42 -6.47
C VAL A 48 -0.94 3.01 -7.03
N THR A 49 -1.58 2.88 -8.21
CA THR A 49 -1.81 1.59 -8.87
C THR A 49 -0.57 1.07 -9.61
N SER A 50 -0.61 -0.17 -10.07
CA SER A 50 0.43 -0.77 -10.93
C SER A 50 0.59 -0.10 -12.31
N HIS A 51 -0.28 0.84 -12.66
CA HIS A 51 -0.25 1.60 -13.90
C HIS A 51 0.21 3.05 -13.74
N ALA A 52 0.59 3.46 -12.52
CA ALA A 52 1.19 4.78 -12.29
C ALA A 52 2.48 4.94 -13.12
N GLN A 53 2.68 6.16 -13.66
CA GLN A 53 3.79 6.46 -14.56
C GLN A 53 4.98 7.12 -13.83
N ASP A 54 4.83 7.35 -12.54
CA ASP A 54 5.82 7.97 -11.66
C ASP A 54 6.27 7.00 -10.56
N GLU A 55 7.04 7.50 -9.60
CA GLU A 55 7.59 6.70 -8.52
C GLU A 55 6.52 6.13 -7.56
N PHE A 56 5.29 6.67 -7.57
CA PHE A 56 4.20 6.17 -6.74
C PHE A 56 3.68 4.79 -7.17
N VAL A 57 4.07 4.30 -8.36
CA VAL A 57 3.86 2.90 -8.77
C VAL A 57 4.42 1.91 -7.75
N LYS A 58 5.45 2.30 -6.99
CA LYS A 58 6.07 1.49 -5.93
C LYS A 58 5.12 1.14 -4.79
N PHE A 59 4.04 1.89 -4.61
CA PHE A 59 2.97 1.57 -3.65
C PHE A 59 2.11 0.38 -4.09
N SER A 60 2.11 0.05 -5.38
CA SER A 60 1.35 -1.11 -5.86
C SER A 60 1.83 -2.40 -5.18
N PRO A 61 0.92 -3.25 -4.67
CA PRO A 61 1.28 -4.58 -4.15
C PRO A 61 2.00 -5.47 -5.17
N PHE A 62 1.87 -5.17 -6.47
CA PHE A 62 2.53 -5.89 -7.56
C PHE A 62 3.98 -5.45 -7.76
N TYR A 63 4.35 -4.25 -7.29
CA TYR A 63 5.68 -3.71 -7.54
C TYR A 63 6.78 -4.51 -6.83
N PRO A 64 7.90 -4.84 -7.53
CA PRO A 64 8.96 -5.68 -6.99
C PRO A 64 9.91 -4.89 -6.06
N ASN A 65 9.41 -4.44 -4.92
CA ASN A 65 10.18 -3.71 -3.90
C ASN A 65 11.35 -4.53 -3.31
N GLY A 66 11.22 -5.86 -3.30
CA GLY A 66 12.25 -6.80 -2.87
C GLY A 66 12.42 -6.96 -1.37
N GLY A 67 12.91 -8.12 -0.96
CA GLY A 67 13.29 -8.41 0.42
C GLY A 67 12.14 -8.51 1.42
N ILE A 68 10.90 -8.70 0.97
CA ILE A 68 9.71 -8.78 1.83
C ILE A 68 9.71 -10.15 2.52
N PRO A 69 9.77 -10.23 3.87
CA PRO A 69 9.69 -11.52 4.57
C PRO A 69 8.39 -12.26 4.25
N VAL A 70 8.50 -13.55 3.92
CA VAL A 70 7.32 -14.39 3.72
C VAL A 70 6.81 -14.85 5.09
N PRO A 71 5.57 -14.48 5.48
CA PRO A 71 5.04 -14.84 6.79
C PRO A 71 5.08 -16.35 7.05
N PHE A 72 5.37 -16.72 8.29
CA PHE A 72 5.47 -18.13 8.73
C PHE A 72 6.51 -18.97 7.97
N THR A 73 7.50 -18.31 7.34
CA THR A 73 8.57 -19.02 6.62
C THR A 73 9.90 -18.31 6.87
N GLU A 74 10.62 -18.79 7.85
CA GLU A 74 11.90 -18.21 8.25
C GLU A 74 12.92 -18.22 7.09
N GLY A 75 13.66 -17.13 6.95
CA GLY A 75 14.72 -16.97 5.95
C GLY A 75 14.25 -16.78 4.51
N LEU A 76 12.96 -16.93 4.21
CA LEU A 76 12.43 -16.74 2.87
C LEU A 76 11.90 -15.32 2.65
N VAL A 77 12.30 -14.72 1.53
CA VAL A 77 11.84 -13.38 1.12
C VAL A 77 11.23 -13.42 -0.28
N ALA A 78 10.35 -12.46 -0.54
CA ALA A 78 9.76 -12.27 -1.85
C ALA A 78 9.98 -10.84 -2.35
N VAL A 79 9.74 -10.63 -3.65
CA VAL A 79 9.93 -9.31 -4.27
C VAL A 79 8.70 -8.43 -4.20
N SER A 80 7.49 -8.99 -4.10
CA SER A 80 6.24 -8.23 -4.08
C SER A 80 5.22 -8.83 -3.11
N VAL A 81 4.33 -7.99 -2.60
CA VAL A 81 3.22 -8.42 -1.71
C VAL A 81 2.25 -9.33 -2.47
N GLU A 82 1.93 -8.98 -3.73
CA GLU A 82 1.06 -9.82 -4.56
C GLU A 82 1.70 -11.18 -4.86
N GLY A 83 3.04 -11.23 -5.02
CA GLY A 83 3.78 -12.48 -5.17
C GLY A 83 3.57 -13.42 -3.99
N ILE A 84 3.66 -12.90 -2.77
CA ILE A 84 3.39 -13.67 -1.54
C ILE A 84 1.92 -14.11 -1.50
N TRP A 85 0.99 -13.16 -1.72
CA TRP A 85 -0.44 -13.42 -1.65
C TRP A 85 -0.89 -14.49 -2.64
N GLN A 86 -0.48 -14.39 -3.88
CA GLN A 86 -0.83 -15.37 -4.91
C GLN A 86 -0.03 -16.67 -4.79
N GLY A 87 1.23 -16.57 -4.37
CA GLY A 87 2.11 -17.72 -4.19
C GLY A 87 1.63 -18.67 -3.10
N LEU A 88 1.16 -18.13 -1.97
CA LEU A 88 0.64 -18.93 -0.84
C LEU A 88 -0.82 -19.39 -1.04
N LYS A 89 -1.50 -18.97 -2.11
CA LYS A 89 -2.88 -19.34 -2.37
C LYS A 89 -2.97 -20.80 -2.84
N VAL A 90 -3.85 -21.56 -2.21
CA VAL A 90 -4.14 -22.96 -2.51
C VAL A 90 -5.50 -23.06 -3.18
N PHE A 91 -5.54 -23.81 -4.27
CA PHE A 91 -6.76 -24.12 -5.02
C PHE A 91 -7.07 -25.61 -4.92
N GLU A 92 -8.24 -25.99 -5.40
CA GLU A 92 -8.64 -27.40 -5.41
C GLU A 92 -7.67 -28.28 -6.22
N ASN A 93 -7.24 -27.80 -7.38
CA ASN A 93 -6.44 -28.59 -8.33
C ASN A 93 -4.95 -28.24 -8.30
N VAL A 94 -4.51 -27.27 -7.50
CA VAL A 94 -3.10 -26.87 -7.44
C VAL A 94 -2.76 -26.22 -6.10
N ASP A 95 -1.61 -26.58 -5.57
CA ASP A 95 -1.05 -26.05 -4.34
C ASP A 95 -0.37 -24.69 -4.55
N ILE A 96 0.40 -24.25 -3.55
CA ILE A 96 1.18 -23.01 -3.58
C ILE A 96 2.09 -22.94 -4.82
N ASP A 97 2.47 -21.71 -5.18
CA ASP A 97 3.39 -21.45 -6.29
C ASP A 97 4.47 -20.47 -5.85
N THR A 98 5.57 -21.00 -5.35
CA THR A 98 6.69 -20.20 -4.83
C THR A 98 7.47 -19.46 -5.94
N SER A 99 7.29 -19.80 -7.21
CA SER A 99 7.91 -19.08 -8.33
C SER A 99 7.46 -17.62 -8.39
N LEU A 100 6.26 -17.32 -7.88
CA LEU A 100 5.72 -15.95 -7.80
C LEU A 100 6.48 -15.06 -6.81
N PHE A 101 7.23 -15.62 -5.87
CA PHE A 101 8.00 -14.85 -4.91
C PHE A 101 9.17 -14.08 -5.56
N SER A 102 9.71 -14.60 -6.65
CA SER A 102 10.81 -13.96 -7.39
C SER A 102 10.37 -13.19 -8.63
N LYS A 103 9.06 -13.17 -8.95
CA LYS A 103 8.52 -12.60 -10.18
C LYS A 103 8.51 -11.06 -10.14
N ARG A 104 9.21 -10.43 -11.12
CA ARG A 104 9.48 -8.98 -11.13
C ARG A 104 8.70 -8.18 -12.16
N ASP A 105 8.06 -8.83 -13.13
CA ASP A 105 7.43 -8.17 -14.29
C ASP A 105 6.03 -7.61 -14.04
N MET A 106 5.48 -7.75 -12.85
CA MET A 106 4.12 -7.35 -12.44
C MET A 106 2.98 -7.93 -13.31
N LYS A 107 3.27 -8.85 -14.23
CA LYS A 107 2.31 -9.42 -15.18
C LYS A 107 1.96 -10.85 -14.80
N ASN A 108 0.74 -11.28 -15.14
CA ASN A 108 0.30 -12.68 -15.02
C ASN A 108 0.52 -13.30 -13.62
N MET A 109 0.44 -12.47 -12.57
CA MET A 109 0.62 -12.91 -11.18
C MET A 109 -0.66 -13.50 -10.59
N LYS A 110 -1.83 -13.05 -11.06
CA LYS A 110 -3.11 -13.50 -10.50
C LYS A 110 -3.42 -14.92 -10.91
N ARG A 111 -3.61 -15.77 -9.90
CA ARG A 111 -4.08 -17.14 -10.05
C ARG A 111 -5.61 -17.15 -9.92
N THR A 112 -6.33 -17.75 -10.88
CA THR A 112 -7.78 -17.63 -10.99
C THR A 112 -8.50 -18.98 -10.78
N THR A 113 -9.71 -18.90 -10.23
CA THR A 113 -10.59 -20.08 -10.07
C THR A 113 -10.94 -20.75 -11.39
N ARG A 114 -11.04 -19.95 -12.47
CA ARG A 114 -11.29 -20.50 -13.83
C ARG A 114 -10.20 -21.49 -14.25
N LYS A 115 -8.94 -21.26 -13.88
CA LYS A 115 -7.80 -22.08 -14.28
C LYS A 115 -7.50 -23.22 -13.29
N TYR A 116 -7.70 -22.98 -11.99
CA TYR A 116 -7.19 -23.84 -10.94
C TYR A 116 -8.29 -24.43 -10.02
N GLY A 117 -9.57 -24.16 -10.31
CA GLY A 117 -10.67 -24.58 -9.46
C GLY A 117 -10.91 -23.66 -8.26
N PRO A 118 -11.83 -23.99 -7.36
CA PRO A 118 -12.14 -23.22 -6.17
C PRO A 118 -10.92 -22.97 -5.29
N ILE A 119 -10.90 -21.79 -4.63
CA ILE A 119 -9.87 -21.45 -3.64
C ILE A 119 -10.17 -22.21 -2.34
N ARG A 120 -9.20 -22.96 -1.84
CA ARG A 120 -9.27 -23.66 -0.54
C ARG A 120 -8.78 -22.80 0.62
N GLY A 121 -7.89 -21.84 0.36
CA GLY A 121 -7.33 -20.94 1.37
C GLY A 121 -5.96 -20.41 0.97
N HIS A 122 -5.23 -19.93 1.97
CA HIS A 122 -3.82 -19.56 1.86
C HIS A 122 -3.02 -20.40 2.85
N ARG A 123 -1.93 -20.97 2.39
CA ARG A 123 -1.07 -21.78 3.26
C ARG A 123 -0.36 -20.90 4.28
N LYS A 124 -0.37 -21.34 5.53
CA LYS A 124 0.33 -20.66 6.64
C LYS A 124 1.81 -21.01 6.59
N GLY A 125 2.54 -20.24 5.76
CA GLY A 125 3.93 -20.51 5.41
C GLY A 125 4.11 -21.60 4.34
N VAL A 126 5.29 -21.63 3.72
CA VAL A 126 5.57 -22.53 2.59
C VAL A 126 5.52 -24.02 2.98
N ARG A 127 5.95 -24.32 4.21
CA ARG A 127 6.03 -25.69 4.75
C ARG A 127 4.89 -26.03 5.73
N GLY A 128 3.99 -25.06 5.99
CA GLY A 128 2.87 -25.29 6.90
C GLY A 128 1.78 -26.16 6.28
N GLU A 129 1.03 -26.89 7.09
CA GLU A 129 -0.12 -27.69 6.65
C GLU A 129 -1.44 -26.93 6.79
N GLU A 130 -1.50 -25.95 7.69
CA GLU A 130 -2.69 -25.17 7.97
C GLU A 130 -3.07 -24.27 6.78
N LEU A 131 -4.35 -24.28 6.41
CA LEU A 131 -4.93 -23.35 5.44
C LEU A 131 -5.72 -22.26 6.14
N LEU A 132 -5.30 -21.02 5.91
CA LEU A 132 -5.99 -19.84 6.40
C LEU A 132 -7.14 -19.46 5.47
N GLY A 133 -8.32 -19.24 6.03
CA GLY A 133 -9.45 -18.65 5.30
C GLY A 133 -9.13 -17.22 4.85
N TYR A 134 -9.90 -16.71 3.88
CA TYR A 134 -9.62 -15.44 3.20
C TYR A 134 -9.36 -14.25 4.13
N LEU A 135 -10.22 -14.02 5.14
CA LEU A 135 -10.06 -12.89 6.06
C LEU A 135 -8.87 -13.08 7.01
N THR A 136 -8.66 -14.31 7.49
CA THR A 136 -7.51 -14.64 8.33
C THR A 136 -6.19 -14.47 7.56
N ALA A 137 -6.15 -14.94 6.31
CA ALA A 137 -4.99 -14.75 5.43
C ALA A 137 -4.75 -13.26 5.14
N ARG A 138 -5.82 -12.47 4.92
CA ARG A 138 -5.71 -11.00 4.75
C ARG A 138 -4.98 -10.37 5.94
N LYS A 139 -5.39 -10.74 7.17
CA LYS A 139 -4.79 -10.21 8.40
C LYS A 139 -3.36 -10.72 8.65
N LEU A 140 -3.13 -12.00 8.49
CA LEU A 140 -1.88 -12.63 8.90
C LEU A 140 -0.80 -12.68 7.80
N ILE A 141 -1.18 -12.45 6.54
CA ILE A 141 -0.26 -12.47 5.40
C ILE A 141 -0.23 -11.11 4.71
N TYR A 142 -1.36 -10.63 4.17
CA TYR A 142 -1.38 -9.44 3.31
C TYR A 142 -1.03 -8.16 4.08
N LEU A 143 -1.71 -7.91 5.20
CA LEU A 143 -1.50 -6.69 5.98
C LEU A 143 -0.07 -6.57 6.51
N PRO A 144 0.53 -7.60 7.15
CA PRO A 144 1.91 -7.53 7.62
C PRO A 144 2.93 -7.30 6.50
N CYS A 145 2.76 -7.98 5.36
CA CYS A 145 3.64 -7.79 4.20
C CYS A 145 3.56 -6.37 3.64
N TYR A 146 2.36 -5.80 3.52
CA TYR A 146 2.19 -4.46 3.00
C TYR A 146 2.68 -3.40 3.98
N LYS A 147 2.42 -3.56 5.29
CA LYS A 147 2.99 -2.71 6.36
C LYS A 147 4.52 -2.70 6.28
N TRP A 148 5.12 -3.88 6.17
CA TRP A 148 6.58 -4.00 6.04
C TRP A 148 7.13 -3.21 4.84
N VAL A 149 6.45 -3.25 3.68
CA VAL A 149 6.85 -2.47 2.50
C VAL A 149 6.79 -0.97 2.78
N LEU A 150 5.71 -0.48 3.41
CA LEU A 150 5.57 0.93 3.77
C LEU A 150 6.70 1.37 4.70
N GLU A 151 7.07 0.54 5.68
CA GLU A 151 8.08 0.83 6.70
C GLU A 151 9.52 0.71 6.19
N ASN A 152 9.81 -0.25 5.32
CA ASN A 152 11.19 -0.57 4.96
C ASN A 152 11.60 -0.11 3.56
N LYS A 153 10.63 0.14 2.66
CA LYS A 153 10.92 0.49 1.26
C LYS A 153 10.39 1.85 0.85
N LEU A 154 9.28 2.32 1.45
CA LEU A 154 8.54 3.47 0.94
C LEU A 154 8.50 4.66 1.90
N GLN A 155 9.32 4.70 2.93
CA GLN A 155 9.31 5.76 3.95
C GLN A 155 9.44 7.18 3.37
N LYS A 156 10.26 7.35 2.33
CA LYS A 156 10.40 8.66 1.65
C LYS A 156 9.11 9.09 1.00
N LEU A 157 8.44 8.18 0.27
CA LEU A 157 7.16 8.46 -0.41
C LEU A 157 6.02 8.65 0.58
N VAL A 158 5.96 7.84 1.63
CA VAL A 158 5.00 7.99 2.74
C VAL A 158 5.17 9.36 3.40
N THR A 159 6.41 9.78 3.68
CA THR A 159 6.71 11.09 4.27
C THR A 159 6.31 12.22 3.32
N ALA A 160 6.57 12.10 2.02
CA ALA A 160 6.16 13.09 1.03
C ALA A 160 4.63 13.27 1.03
N ILE A 161 3.85 12.18 0.96
CA ILE A 161 2.39 12.24 1.03
C ILE A 161 1.92 12.86 2.36
N ARG A 162 2.53 12.46 3.48
CA ARG A 162 2.19 13.01 4.82
C ARG A 162 2.41 14.51 4.90
N VAL A 163 3.51 15.02 4.38
CA VAL A 163 3.83 16.47 4.37
C VAL A 163 2.84 17.21 3.47
N ILE A 164 2.60 16.72 2.26
CA ILE A 164 1.67 17.36 1.32
C ILE A 164 0.26 17.39 1.92
N SER A 165 -0.21 16.27 2.49
CA SER A 165 -1.56 16.15 3.03
C SER A 165 -1.86 17.01 4.26
N LYS A 166 -0.84 17.54 4.94
CA LYS A 166 -1.00 18.53 5.98
C LYS A 166 -1.33 19.94 5.44
N ASN A 167 -0.93 20.22 4.20
CA ASN A 167 -1.05 21.55 3.61
C ASN A 167 -2.18 21.67 2.57
N LYS A 168 -2.46 20.59 1.85
CA LYS A 168 -3.56 20.51 0.86
C LYS A 168 -4.12 19.10 0.76
N PRO A 169 -5.35 18.93 0.25
CA PRO A 169 -5.92 17.61 0.02
C PRO A 169 -5.04 16.76 -0.91
N VAL A 170 -4.92 15.47 -0.59
CA VAL A 170 -4.29 14.45 -1.46
C VAL A 170 -5.35 13.42 -1.82
N VAL A 171 -5.54 13.18 -3.12
CA VAL A 171 -6.41 12.13 -3.63
C VAL A 171 -5.54 10.95 -4.08
N LEU A 172 -5.65 9.82 -3.41
CA LEU A 172 -4.99 8.57 -3.81
C LEU A 172 -5.94 7.74 -4.68
N LEU A 173 -5.48 7.36 -5.86
CA LEU A 173 -6.26 6.58 -6.81
C LEU A 173 -5.96 5.09 -6.69
N ASP A 174 -7.02 4.27 -6.55
CA ASP A 174 -6.95 2.82 -6.57
C ASP A 174 -8.10 2.24 -7.40
N TYR A 175 -7.96 1.02 -7.91
CA TYR A 175 -9.05 0.31 -8.61
C TYR A 175 -10.16 -0.13 -7.65
N ASN A 176 -9.81 -0.47 -6.41
CA ASN A 176 -10.74 -0.80 -5.34
C ASN A 176 -10.63 0.26 -4.25
N THR A 177 -11.76 0.70 -3.74
CA THR A 177 -11.81 1.73 -2.69
C THR A 177 -12.30 1.18 -1.35
N ASN A 178 -12.40 -0.15 -1.21
CA ASN A 178 -12.85 -0.81 0.02
C ASN A 178 -11.82 -0.64 1.15
N PRO A 179 -12.13 0.10 2.23
CA PRO A 179 -11.24 0.25 3.37
C PRO A 179 -11.42 -0.83 4.44
N ASP A 180 -12.51 -1.62 4.34
CA ASP A 180 -12.92 -2.56 5.37
C ASP A 180 -12.18 -3.89 5.25
N VAL A 181 -11.33 -4.16 6.23
CA VAL A 181 -10.55 -5.40 6.33
C VAL A 181 -11.44 -6.64 6.48
N TYR A 182 -12.61 -6.48 7.06
CA TYR A 182 -13.57 -7.57 7.32
C TYR A 182 -14.54 -7.83 6.18
N ASN A 183 -14.58 -6.97 5.16
CA ASN A 183 -15.42 -7.17 4.00
C ASN A 183 -14.83 -8.18 3.00
N PRO A 184 -15.35 -9.41 2.88
CA PRO A 184 -14.82 -10.42 1.97
C PRO A 184 -15.30 -10.24 0.53
N LYS A 185 -16.33 -9.39 0.30
CA LYS A 185 -16.99 -9.25 -1.01
C LYS A 185 -16.16 -8.49 -2.03
N SER A 186 -15.19 -7.69 -1.57
CA SER A 186 -14.31 -6.93 -2.45
C SER A 186 -12.86 -6.97 -1.96
N PRO A 187 -11.87 -6.84 -2.88
CA PRO A 187 -10.47 -6.69 -2.50
C PRO A 187 -10.28 -5.45 -1.62
N LEU A 188 -9.33 -5.54 -0.70
CA LEU A 188 -8.93 -4.42 0.14
C LEU A 188 -8.17 -3.38 -0.69
N SER A 189 -8.48 -2.10 -0.49
CA SER A 189 -7.76 -1.00 -1.13
C SER A 189 -6.39 -0.79 -0.49
N HIS A 190 -5.33 -0.88 -1.27
CA HIS A 190 -4.00 -0.52 -0.77
C HIS A 190 -3.84 0.99 -0.59
N ALA A 191 -4.56 1.83 -1.34
CA ALA A 191 -4.62 3.26 -1.10
C ALA A 191 -5.22 3.58 0.29
N SER A 192 -6.25 2.83 0.71
CA SER A 192 -6.82 2.95 2.05
C SER A 192 -5.82 2.53 3.14
N LEU A 193 -4.97 1.53 2.87
CA LEU A 193 -3.90 1.13 3.79
C LEU A 193 -2.80 2.18 3.91
N ILE A 194 -2.43 2.85 2.80
CA ILE A 194 -1.49 3.98 2.82
C ILE A 194 -2.05 5.11 3.70
N LYS A 195 -3.32 5.48 3.48
CA LYS A 195 -4.02 6.48 4.30
C LYS A 195 -3.97 6.09 5.78
N ALA A 196 -4.41 4.89 6.11
CA ALA A 196 -4.44 4.38 7.49
C ALA A 196 -3.06 4.40 8.14
N TYR A 197 -2.00 4.03 7.39
CA TYR A 197 -0.62 4.08 7.88
C TYR A 197 -0.15 5.51 8.16
N ILE A 198 -0.46 6.47 7.28
CA ILE A 198 -0.11 7.87 7.47
C ILE A 198 -0.86 8.49 8.66
N GLU A 199 -2.11 8.11 8.86
CA GLU A 199 -2.98 8.59 9.95
C GLU A 199 -2.72 7.86 11.29
N GLY A 200 -1.88 6.83 11.33
CA GLY A 200 -1.53 6.09 12.55
C GLY A 200 -2.57 5.07 13.01
N ASN A 201 -3.46 4.63 12.13
CA ASN A 201 -4.54 3.67 12.39
C ASN A 201 -4.50 2.46 11.44
N TYR A 202 -3.30 2.03 11.05
CA TYR A 202 -3.12 0.84 10.20
C TYR A 202 -3.76 -0.38 10.87
N PRO A 203 -4.58 -1.17 10.15
CA PRO A 203 -5.25 -2.34 10.71
C PRO A 203 -4.26 -3.45 11.07
N GLU A 204 -4.48 -4.10 12.21
CA GLU A 204 -3.70 -5.24 12.72
C GLU A 204 -4.46 -6.57 12.56
#